data_dcfd5a42818c1eafff1e7b5fd846364e
#
_entry.id   dcfd5a42818c1eafff1e7b5fd846364e
#
_cell.length_a   1.000
_cell.length_b   1.000
_cell.length_c   1.000
_cell.angle_alpha   90.00
_cell.angle_beta   90.00
_cell.angle_gamma   90.00
#
_symmetry.space_group_name_H-M   'P 1'
#
loop_
_entity.id
_entity.type
_entity.pdbx_description
1 polymer ?
#
loop_
_entity_poly.entity_id
_entity_poly.type
_entity_poly.pdbx_seq_one_letter_code
_entity_poly.pdbx_strand_id
1 'polypeptide(L)'
;RTTKRKVIRHGQSINLGCFRIEFIKTNHSIQDASALAIYSPAGIVVHTGDFKVDYTPVFGDAIDLQRFAEIGKKGVLALMCDSTNAERKGFTMSERTVGRTFDNIFAEHRNTRIIIATFASNVDRVQQIINSAYKYGRKVAVEGRSMVNVIGTAAELGYLKIPDKTLIDIDQLKNYPDEKVVLITTGSQGESMAALSRMAASIHKKVTIKPNDTIIFSSNPIPGNEKAVSKVINELSMKGADVIFQDAHVSGHACQEEIKLIYSLVKPKYAIPVHGEYRHLKAQAGVAEELGIPKENIFILSSGDVLELNEEEPARVTGQVRTGAIFVDGLGVGDVGNIVLRDRQHLSEDGIMIVVLTLEKHSSNLLAGPDIVSRGFVYVRESEDLMEEARSVVEEAIDSCLERHIDRKSVV
;
A
#
# COMPACT_ATOMS: atom_id res chain seq x y z
N ARG A 1 17.87 19.53 -9.50
CA ARG A 1 18.71 18.63 -10.33
C ARG A 1 17.80 17.79 -11.20
N THR A 2 17.98 17.81 -12.53
CA THR A 2 17.24 16.94 -13.47
C THR A 2 17.80 15.53 -13.38
N THR A 3 17.00 14.59 -12.90
CA THR A 3 17.35 13.16 -12.86
C THR A 3 17.27 12.60 -14.29
N LYS A 4 18.32 11.95 -14.76
CA LYS A 4 18.29 11.21 -16.03
C LYS A 4 17.38 9.98 -15.86
N ARG A 5 16.35 9.87 -16.69
CA ARG A 5 15.44 8.73 -16.74
C ARG A 5 15.70 7.94 -18.02
N LYS A 6 15.72 6.62 -17.91
CA LYS A 6 15.82 5.71 -19.05
C LYS A 6 14.69 4.69 -18.95
N VAL A 7 13.82 4.68 -19.93
CA VAL A 7 12.81 3.65 -20.08
C VAL A 7 13.48 2.39 -20.64
N ILE A 8 13.22 1.26 -20.02
CA ILE A 8 13.73 -0.05 -20.42
C ILE A 8 12.58 -1.01 -20.64
N ARG A 9 12.82 -2.07 -21.41
CA ARG A 9 11.89 -3.19 -21.64
C ARG A 9 12.52 -4.47 -21.11
N HIS A 10 11.70 -5.45 -20.77
CA HIS A 10 12.19 -6.78 -20.42
C HIS A 10 13.10 -7.33 -21.52
N GLY A 11 14.12 -8.06 -21.13
CA GLY A 11 15.19 -8.57 -22.01
C GLY A 11 16.29 -7.54 -22.32
N GLN A 12 16.10 -6.27 -22.02
CA GLN A 12 17.15 -5.24 -22.16
C GLN A 12 18.09 -5.23 -20.97
N SER A 13 19.29 -4.69 -21.19
CA SER A 13 20.28 -4.47 -20.13
C SER A 13 20.83 -3.05 -20.15
N ILE A 14 21.32 -2.61 -19.01
CA ILE A 14 22.05 -1.36 -18.83
C ILE A 14 23.42 -1.65 -18.23
N ASN A 15 24.41 -0.80 -18.56
CA ASN A 15 25.72 -0.85 -17.95
C ASN A 15 25.87 0.29 -16.93
N LEU A 16 26.33 -0.06 -15.73
CA LEU A 16 26.62 0.87 -14.63
C LEU A 16 28.03 0.56 -14.09
N GLY A 17 29.03 1.23 -14.63
CA GLY A 17 30.44 0.92 -14.34
C GLY A 17 30.79 -0.51 -14.73
N CYS A 18 31.26 -1.32 -13.78
CA CYS A 18 31.58 -2.73 -13.99
C CYS A 18 30.37 -3.66 -14.02
N PHE A 19 29.18 -3.16 -13.68
CA PHE A 19 27.96 -3.96 -13.66
C PHE A 19 27.21 -3.88 -14.98
N ARG A 20 26.70 -5.02 -15.46
CA ARG A 20 25.67 -5.10 -16.48
C ARG A 20 24.41 -5.67 -15.86
N ILE A 21 23.33 -4.92 -15.87
CA ILE A 21 22.05 -5.28 -15.25
C ILE A 21 21.04 -5.58 -16.33
N GLU A 22 20.53 -6.80 -16.36
CA GLU A 22 19.51 -7.28 -17.27
C GLU A 22 18.16 -7.36 -16.55
N PHE A 23 17.07 -6.94 -17.22
CA PHE A 23 15.72 -6.93 -16.70
C PHE A 23 14.95 -8.12 -17.27
N ILE A 24 14.50 -9.03 -16.40
CA ILE A 24 13.82 -10.27 -16.75
C ILE A 24 12.34 -10.12 -16.40
N LYS A 25 11.45 -10.51 -17.30
CA LYS A 25 10.01 -10.48 -17.05
C LYS A 25 9.62 -11.40 -15.90
N THR A 26 8.93 -10.84 -14.90
CA THR A 26 8.24 -11.60 -13.85
C THR A 26 6.76 -11.22 -13.79
N ASN A 27 5.95 -11.95 -13.02
CA ASN A 27 4.59 -11.57 -12.69
C ASN A 27 4.50 -11.21 -11.22
N HIS A 28 3.78 -10.15 -10.92
CA HIS A 28 3.43 -9.71 -9.58
C HIS A 28 2.09 -8.98 -9.64
N SER A 29 1.61 -8.43 -8.53
CA SER A 29 0.38 -7.62 -8.47
C SER A 29 0.55 -6.17 -8.95
N ILE A 30 1.70 -5.84 -9.53
CA ILE A 30 1.99 -4.56 -10.19
C ILE A 30 2.43 -4.80 -11.63
N GLN A 31 2.11 -3.87 -12.53
CA GLN A 31 2.52 -3.96 -13.93
C GLN A 31 4.04 -3.87 -14.09
N ASP A 32 4.54 -4.55 -15.14
CA ASP A 32 5.96 -4.58 -15.54
C ASP A 32 6.94 -4.99 -14.43
N ALA A 33 6.48 -5.84 -13.50
CA ALA A 33 7.36 -6.45 -12.52
C ALA A 33 8.56 -7.12 -13.20
N SER A 34 9.75 -6.91 -12.62
CA SER A 34 11.01 -7.35 -13.20
C SER A 34 11.90 -7.99 -12.16
N ALA A 35 12.50 -9.12 -12.51
CA ALA A 35 13.68 -9.62 -11.87
C ALA A 35 14.93 -9.01 -12.51
N LEU A 36 16.05 -9.04 -11.80
CA LEU A 36 17.34 -8.53 -12.24
C LEU A 36 18.37 -9.64 -12.30
N ALA A 37 19.11 -9.72 -13.40
CA ALA A 37 20.38 -10.44 -13.44
C ALA A 37 21.52 -9.42 -13.48
N ILE A 38 22.32 -9.41 -12.44
CA ILE A 38 23.41 -8.48 -12.22
C ILE A 38 24.72 -9.21 -12.50
N TYR A 39 25.32 -8.90 -13.62
CA TYR A 39 26.62 -9.42 -14.03
C TYR A 39 27.73 -8.51 -13.49
N SER A 40 28.60 -9.07 -12.71
CA SER A 40 29.77 -8.39 -12.14
C SER A 40 31.08 -9.19 -12.40
N PRO A 41 32.22 -8.60 -12.17
CA PRO A 41 33.52 -9.35 -12.21
C PRO A 41 33.60 -10.53 -11.25
N ALA A 42 32.83 -10.48 -10.13
CA ALA A 42 32.78 -11.54 -9.12
C ALA A 42 31.74 -12.63 -9.42
N GLY A 43 30.99 -12.51 -10.52
CA GLY A 43 29.96 -13.49 -10.88
C GLY A 43 28.58 -12.88 -11.11
N ILE A 44 27.58 -13.75 -11.28
CA ILE A 44 26.18 -13.36 -11.59
C ILE A 44 25.37 -13.44 -10.30
N VAL A 45 24.70 -12.33 -9.96
CA VAL A 45 23.70 -12.28 -8.89
C VAL A 45 22.31 -12.11 -9.53
N VAL A 46 21.36 -12.96 -9.16
CA VAL A 46 19.97 -12.85 -9.59
C VAL A 46 19.12 -12.35 -8.42
N HIS A 47 18.32 -11.32 -8.64
CA HIS A 47 17.30 -10.84 -7.70
C HIS A 47 15.94 -11.01 -8.35
N THR A 48 15.06 -11.80 -7.73
CA THR A 48 13.74 -12.08 -8.31
C THR A 48 12.83 -10.86 -8.38
N GLY A 49 13.06 -9.85 -7.52
CA GLY A 49 12.01 -8.93 -7.16
C GLY A 49 10.86 -9.68 -6.48
N ASP A 50 9.76 -9.01 -6.22
CA ASP A 50 8.53 -9.68 -5.81
C ASP A 50 7.95 -10.40 -7.03
N PHE A 51 7.64 -11.68 -6.89
CA PHE A 51 7.20 -12.48 -8.03
C PHE A 51 6.22 -13.58 -7.67
N LYS A 52 5.49 -14.03 -8.67
CA LYS A 52 4.79 -15.33 -8.71
C LYS A 52 4.95 -15.96 -10.08
N VAL A 53 4.62 -17.23 -10.21
CA VAL A 53 4.57 -17.92 -11.50
C VAL A 53 3.12 -17.98 -11.98
N ASP A 54 2.72 -17.02 -12.80
CA ASP A 54 1.39 -16.97 -13.39
C ASP A 54 1.49 -17.30 -14.90
N TYR A 55 1.03 -18.48 -15.29
CA TYR A 55 1.05 -18.93 -16.69
C TYR A 55 -0.06 -18.30 -17.53
N THR A 56 -1.04 -17.71 -16.90
CA THR A 56 -2.22 -17.11 -17.53
C THR A 56 -2.52 -15.73 -16.94
N PRO A 57 -1.58 -14.77 -17.00
CA PRO A 57 -1.79 -13.45 -16.44
C PRO A 57 -2.98 -12.75 -17.08
N VAL A 58 -3.55 -11.76 -16.40
CA VAL A 58 -4.68 -10.96 -16.92
C VAL A 58 -4.22 -10.08 -18.08
N PHE A 59 -3.02 -9.49 -17.92
CA PHE A 59 -2.41 -8.62 -18.91
C PHE A 59 -0.93 -8.97 -19.11
N GLY A 60 -0.45 -8.81 -20.34
CA GLY A 60 0.94 -9.06 -20.71
C GLY A 60 1.31 -10.55 -20.75
N ASP A 61 2.62 -10.80 -20.71
CA ASP A 61 3.20 -12.13 -20.83
C ASP A 61 3.42 -12.79 -19.46
N ALA A 62 3.49 -14.12 -19.46
CA ALA A 62 3.91 -14.92 -18.32
C ALA A 62 5.37 -14.63 -17.93
N ILE A 63 5.76 -15.03 -16.73
CA ILE A 63 7.16 -14.98 -16.28
C ILE A 63 8.09 -15.71 -17.26
N ASP A 64 9.24 -15.11 -17.56
CA ASP A 64 10.23 -15.67 -18.48
C ASP A 64 11.12 -16.74 -17.79
N LEU A 65 10.52 -17.90 -17.53
CA LEU A 65 11.22 -19.04 -16.93
C LEU A 65 12.38 -19.55 -17.79
N GLN A 66 12.25 -19.42 -19.13
CA GLN A 66 13.34 -19.82 -20.03
C GLN A 66 14.58 -18.97 -19.78
N ARG A 67 14.42 -17.67 -19.57
CA ARG A 67 15.54 -16.77 -19.30
C ARG A 67 16.24 -17.08 -17.98
N PHE A 68 15.48 -17.42 -16.93
CA PHE A 68 16.07 -17.88 -15.66
C PHE A 68 16.92 -19.16 -15.87
N ALA A 69 16.44 -20.13 -16.64
CA ALA A 69 17.18 -21.34 -16.95
C ALA A 69 18.47 -21.06 -17.78
N GLU A 70 18.40 -20.15 -18.75
CA GLU A 70 19.56 -19.76 -19.56
C GLU A 70 20.64 -19.07 -18.72
N ILE A 71 20.25 -18.25 -17.75
CA ILE A 71 21.17 -17.60 -16.80
C ILE A 71 21.77 -18.65 -15.86
N GLY A 72 20.94 -19.59 -15.38
CA GLY A 72 21.39 -20.69 -14.53
C GLY A 72 22.50 -21.53 -15.20
N LYS A 73 22.41 -21.77 -16.53
CA LYS A 73 23.47 -22.47 -17.29
C LYS A 73 24.81 -21.74 -17.35
N LYS A 74 24.84 -20.43 -17.12
CA LYS A 74 26.08 -19.64 -17.09
C LYS A 74 26.79 -19.70 -15.75
N GLY A 75 26.16 -20.28 -14.74
CA GLY A 75 26.64 -20.27 -13.35
C GLY A 75 26.19 -19.00 -12.62
N VAL A 76 25.40 -19.17 -11.58
CA VAL A 76 24.90 -18.06 -10.75
C VAL A 76 25.58 -18.12 -9.38
N LEU A 77 26.23 -17.02 -9.01
CA LEU A 77 26.90 -16.88 -7.73
C LEU A 77 25.90 -16.81 -6.58
N ALA A 78 24.89 -15.97 -6.69
CA ALA A 78 23.89 -15.82 -5.64
C ALA A 78 22.50 -15.56 -6.21
N LEU A 79 21.47 -16.08 -5.50
CA LEU A 79 20.07 -15.80 -5.75
C LEU A 79 19.45 -15.08 -4.54
N MET A 80 19.02 -13.85 -4.73
CA MET A 80 18.17 -13.09 -3.81
C MET A 80 16.71 -13.31 -4.19
N CYS A 81 15.99 -14.10 -3.39
CA CYS A 81 14.66 -14.59 -3.75
C CYS A 81 13.59 -14.12 -2.74
N ASP A 82 12.43 -13.67 -3.26
CA ASP A 82 11.25 -13.28 -2.47
C ASP A 82 10.81 -14.41 -1.55
N SER A 83 10.60 -14.11 -0.26
CA SER A 83 10.23 -15.06 0.78
C SER A 83 8.82 -14.91 1.31
N THR A 84 8.05 -13.94 0.86
CA THR A 84 6.78 -13.52 1.47
C THR A 84 5.80 -14.68 1.72
N ASN A 85 5.70 -15.61 0.79
CA ASN A 85 4.84 -16.80 0.92
C ASN A 85 5.62 -18.12 1.10
N ALA A 86 6.85 -18.08 1.53
CA ALA A 86 7.70 -19.28 1.68
C ALA A 86 7.14 -20.31 2.69
N GLU A 87 6.25 -19.91 3.58
CA GLU A 87 5.54 -20.83 4.50
C GLU A 87 4.37 -21.55 3.84
N ARG A 88 3.89 -21.07 2.68
CA ARG A 88 2.72 -21.61 1.99
C ARG A 88 3.12 -22.69 1.00
N LYS A 89 2.55 -23.88 1.17
CA LYS A 89 2.76 -25.01 0.24
C LYS A 89 2.06 -24.80 -1.09
N GLY A 90 2.55 -25.43 -2.13
CA GLY A 90 1.94 -25.43 -3.46
C GLY A 90 2.29 -24.18 -4.27
N PHE A 91 1.35 -23.77 -5.10
CA PHE A 91 1.47 -22.66 -6.07
C PHE A 91 0.50 -21.54 -5.75
N THR A 92 0.87 -20.33 -6.07
CA THR A 92 -0.03 -19.18 -6.06
C THR A 92 -0.99 -19.27 -7.25
N MET A 93 -2.27 -19.05 -7.00
CA MET A 93 -3.27 -19.07 -8.08
C MET A 93 -3.06 -17.91 -9.06
N SER A 94 -3.51 -18.11 -10.31
CA SER A 94 -3.52 -17.03 -11.30
C SER A 94 -4.44 -15.89 -10.88
N GLU A 95 -4.04 -14.65 -11.14
CA GLU A 95 -4.86 -13.47 -10.93
C GLU A 95 -6.21 -13.55 -11.69
N ARG A 96 -6.23 -14.25 -12.81
CA ARG A 96 -7.44 -14.48 -13.61
C ARG A 96 -8.56 -15.20 -12.85
N THR A 97 -8.23 -15.96 -11.79
CA THR A 97 -9.24 -16.63 -10.96
C THR A 97 -10.11 -15.64 -10.18
N VAL A 98 -9.56 -14.49 -9.79
CA VAL A 98 -10.31 -13.43 -9.10
C VAL A 98 -11.41 -12.84 -9.98
N GLY A 99 -11.18 -12.75 -11.29
CA GLY A 99 -12.20 -12.29 -12.22
C GLY A 99 -13.45 -13.18 -12.23
N ARG A 100 -13.28 -14.51 -12.10
CA ARG A 100 -14.40 -15.43 -11.95
C ARG A 100 -15.12 -15.24 -10.62
N THR A 101 -14.40 -15.01 -9.55
CA THR A 101 -14.99 -14.69 -8.25
C THR A 101 -15.82 -13.42 -8.31
N PHE A 102 -15.33 -12.36 -8.96
CA PHE A 102 -16.11 -11.13 -9.18
C PHE A 102 -17.38 -11.41 -10.00
N ASP A 103 -17.27 -12.17 -11.09
CA ASP A 103 -18.44 -12.53 -11.89
C ASP A 103 -19.52 -13.24 -11.08
N ASN A 104 -19.13 -14.18 -10.18
CA ASN A 104 -20.06 -14.87 -9.30
C ASN A 104 -20.71 -13.88 -8.30
N ILE A 105 -19.91 -13.07 -7.61
CA ILE A 105 -20.42 -12.07 -6.66
C ILE A 105 -21.38 -11.11 -7.37
N PHE A 106 -21.04 -10.60 -8.56
CA PHE A 106 -21.90 -9.71 -9.31
C PHE A 106 -23.21 -10.38 -9.76
N ALA A 107 -23.18 -11.70 -10.02
CA ALA A 107 -24.37 -12.49 -10.34
C ALA A 107 -25.29 -12.67 -9.13
N GLU A 108 -24.73 -12.89 -7.94
CA GLU A 108 -25.45 -13.09 -6.68
C GLU A 108 -26.02 -11.78 -6.14
N HIS A 109 -25.26 -10.69 -6.23
CA HIS A 109 -25.60 -9.38 -5.66
C HIS A 109 -26.13 -8.38 -6.71
N ARG A 110 -27.13 -8.83 -7.52
CA ARG A 110 -27.65 -8.01 -8.64
C ARG A 110 -28.39 -6.76 -8.22
N ASN A 111 -28.99 -6.76 -7.02
CA ASN A 111 -29.88 -5.72 -6.55
C ASN A 111 -29.24 -4.80 -5.52
N THR A 112 -27.94 -4.91 -5.30
CA THR A 112 -27.20 -4.12 -4.30
C THR A 112 -26.16 -3.23 -4.96
N ARG A 113 -25.77 -2.15 -4.31
CA ARG A 113 -24.55 -1.41 -4.65
C ARG A 113 -23.34 -2.21 -4.23
N ILE A 114 -22.33 -2.29 -5.11
CA ILE A 114 -21.09 -3.02 -4.85
C ILE A 114 -19.97 -2.03 -4.62
N ILE A 115 -19.25 -2.18 -3.50
CA ILE A 115 -18.08 -1.37 -3.14
C ILE A 115 -16.88 -2.32 -3.00
N ILE A 116 -15.81 -2.09 -3.75
CA ILE A 116 -14.65 -2.98 -3.77
C ILE A 116 -13.42 -2.21 -3.33
N ALA A 117 -12.83 -2.62 -2.20
CA ALA A 117 -11.57 -2.10 -1.71
C ALA A 117 -10.42 -2.99 -2.17
N THR A 118 -9.42 -2.38 -2.80
CA THR A 118 -8.23 -3.08 -3.30
C THR A 118 -7.00 -2.17 -3.28
N PHE A 119 -5.82 -2.74 -3.54
CA PHE A 119 -4.61 -1.96 -3.75
C PHE A 119 -4.68 -1.18 -5.06
N ALA A 120 -4.37 0.11 -5.00
CA ALA A 120 -4.36 0.97 -6.19
C ALA A 120 -3.36 0.48 -7.26
N SER A 121 -2.24 -0.11 -6.84
CA SER A 121 -1.19 -0.64 -7.72
C SER A 121 -1.60 -1.91 -8.49
N ASN A 122 -2.64 -2.61 -8.05
CA ASN A 122 -3.10 -3.83 -8.73
C ASN A 122 -4.04 -3.51 -9.88
N VAL A 123 -3.45 -3.04 -10.99
CA VAL A 123 -4.16 -2.64 -12.21
C VAL A 123 -4.93 -3.79 -12.84
N ASP A 124 -4.40 -5.01 -12.79
CA ASP A 124 -5.07 -6.22 -13.30
C ASP A 124 -6.38 -6.51 -12.54
N ARG A 125 -6.36 -6.31 -11.22
CA ARG A 125 -7.55 -6.43 -10.37
C ARG A 125 -8.61 -5.40 -10.74
N VAL A 126 -8.18 -4.15 -10.91
CA VAL A 126 -9.05 -3.06 -11.35
C VAL A 126 -9.64 -3.37 -12.73
N GLN A 127 -8.84 -3.88 -13.67
CA GLN A 127 -9.36 -4.30 -15.00
C GLN A 127 -10.43 -5.36 -14.88
N GLN A 128 -10.24 -6.37 -14.04
CA GLN A 128 -11.22 -7.45 -13.84
C GLN A 128 -12.52 -6.92 -13.22
N ILE A 129 -12.43 -6.00 -12.25
CA ILE A 129 -13.60 -5.33 -11.68
C ILE A 129 -14.37 -4.56 -12.76
N ILE A 130 -13.68 -3.78 -13.59
CA ILE A 130 -14.28 -3.00 -14.68
C ILE A 130 -14.95 -3.94 -15.70
N ASN A 131 -14.31 -5.06 -16.03
CA ASN A 131 -14.86 -6.05 -16.97
C ASN A 131 -16.15 -6.67 -16.43
N SER A 132 -16.17 -7.06 -15.13
CA SER A 132 -17.37 -7.59 -14.50
C SER A 132 -18.46 -6.52 -14.39
N ALA A 133 -18.13 -5.30 -14.01
CA ALA A 133 -19.09 -4.19 -13.98
C ALA A 133 -19.74 -3.95 -15.36
N TYR A 134 -18.94 -3.90 -16.40
CA TYR A 134 -19.42 -3.74 -17.78
C TYR A 134 -20.33 -4.89 -18.22
N LYS A 135 -19.93 -6.14 -17.96
CA LYS A 135 -20.70 -7.36 -18.26
C LYS A 135 -22.08 -7.33 -17.60
N TYR A 136 -22.20 -6.80 -16.38
CA TYR A 136 -23.47 -6.70 -15.66
C TYR A 136 -24.17 -5.34 -15.85
N GLY A 137 -23.71 -4.52 -16.80
CA GLY A 137 -24.34 -3.23 -17.16
C GLY A 137 -24.31 -2.21 -16.02
N ARG A 138 -23.24 -2.23 -15.21
CA ARG A 138 -23.03 -1.31 -14.09
C ARG A 138 -22.06 -0.18 -14.46
N LYS A 139 -22.22 0.96 -13.80
CA LYS A 139 -21.29 2.09 -13.85
C LYS A 139 -20.24 1.94 -12.75
N VAL A 140 -19.02 2.33 -13.06
CA VAL A 140 -17.89 2.29 -12.12
C VAL A 140 -17.52 3.71 -11.73
N ALA A 141 -17.50 3.99 -10.44
CA ALA A 141 -16.86 5.18 -9.90
C ALA A 141 -15.60 4.79 -9.12
N VAL A 142 -14.68 5.72 -8.98
CA VAL A 142 -13.39 5.50 -8.31
C VAL A 142 -13.23 6.52 -7.20
N GLU A 143 -12.82 6.05 -6.01
CA GLU A 143 -12.59 6.92 -4.87
C GLU A 143 -11.27 6.61 -4.15
N GLY A 144 -10.62 7.67 -3.70
CA GLY A 144 -9.29 7.64 -3.11
C GLY A 144 -8.24 8.18 -4.05
N ARG A 145 -7.46 9.18 -3.58
CA ARG A 145 -6.50 9.93 -4.41
C ARG A 145 -5.52 9.04 -5.17
N SER A 146 -4.94 8.05 -4.49
CA SER A 146 -3.99 7.12 -5.12
C SER A 146 -4.66 6.26 -6.19
N MET A 147 -5.89 5.79 -5.95
CA MET A 147 -6.65 4.97 -6.90
C MET A 147 -6.97 5.75 -8.17
N VAL A 148 -7.46 6.98 -8.03
CA VAL A 148 -7.78 7.87 -9.17
C VAL A 148 -6.53 8.12 -10.01
N ASN A 149 -5.39 8.47 -9.36
CA ASN A 149 -4.13 8.75 -10.05
C ASN A 149 -3.59 7.51 -10.79
N VAL A 150 -3.59 6.35 -10.15
CA VAL A 150 -3.07 5.12 -10.78
C VAL A 150 -3.96 4.67 -11.94
N ILE A 151 -5.28 4.70 -11.78
CA ILE A 151 -6.22 4.35 -12.86
C ILE A 151 -6.06 5.29 -14.06
N GLY A 152 -5.97 6.60 -13.82
CA GLY A 152 -5.72 7.57 -14.88
C GLY A 152 -4.42 7.29 -15.64
N THR A 153 -3.31 7.13 -14.93
CA THR A 153 -2.01 6.83 -15.52
C THR A 153 -2.01 5.47 -16.25
N ALA A 154 -2.63 4.45 -15.66
CA ALA A 154 -2.71 3.11 -16.29
C ALA A 154 -3.54 3.12 -17.58
N ALA A 155 -4.61 3.93 -17.63
CA ALA A 155 -5.41 4.11 -18.85
C ALA A 155 -4.62 4.86 -19.93
N GLU A 156 -3.92 5.93 -19.57
CA GLU A 156 -3.04 6.69 -20.50
C GLU A 156 -1.92 5.82 -21.09
N LEU A 157 -1.34 4.95 -20.27
CA LEU A 157 -0.27 4.03 -20.69
C LEU A 157 -0.78 2.77 -21.42
N GLY A 158 -2.11 2.58 -21.50
CA GLY A 158 -2.72 1.43 -22.17
C GLY A 158 -2.78 0.13 -21.38
N TYR A 159 -2.46 0.18 -20.06
CA TYR A 159 -2.60 -0.97 -19.16
C TYR A 159 -4.05 -1.24 -18.75
N LEU A 160 -4.91 -0.23 -18.78
CA LEU A 160 -6.34 -0.35 -18.55
C LEU A 160 -7.14 -0.07 -19.80
N LYS A 161 -8.08 -0.98 -20.10
CA LYS A 161 -9.07 -0.83 -21.17
C LYS A 161 -10.43 -0.57 -20.51
N ILE A 162 -10.89 0.65 -20.59
CA ILE A 162 -12.15 1.08 -19.99
C ILE A 162 -13.20 1.21 -21.10
N PRO A 163 -14.24 0.34 -21.15
CA PRO A 163 -15.30 0.46 -22.14
C PRO A 163 -16.02 1.81 -22.02
N ASP A 164 -16.45 2.35 -23.14
CA ASP A 164 -17.13 3.64 -23.23
C ASP A 164 -18.30 3.72 -22.24
N LYS A 165 -18.43 4.88 -21.61
CA LYS A 165 -19.51 5.20 -20.64
C LYS A 165 -19.57 4.26 -19.42
N THR A 166 -18.55 3.45 -19.15
CA THR A 166 -18.49 2.59 -17.95
C THR A 166 -18.00 3.36 -16.74
N LEU A 167 -16.92 4.14 -16.89
CA LEU A 167 -16.39 4.98 -15.80
C LEU A 167 -17.20 6.28 -15.71
N ILE A 168 -17.58 6.66 -14.49
CA ILE A 168 -18.30 7.88 -14.18
C ILE A 168 -17.58 8.64 -13.05
N ASP A 169 -17.80 9.94 -12.97
CA ASP A 169 -17.37 10.73 -11.82
C ASP A 169 -18.15 10.33 -10.58
N ILE A 170 -17.49 10.38 -9.41
CA ILE A 170 -18.10 10.02 -8.13
C ILE A 170 -19.33 10.89 -7.81
N ASP A 171 -19.34 12.14 -8.25
CA ASP A 171 -20.48 13.06 -8.04
C ASP A 171 -21.71 12.67 -8.87
N GLN A 172 -21.54 11.82 -9.88
CA GLN A 172 -22.62 11.28 -10.70
C GLN A 172 -23.28 10.04 -10.10
N LEU A 173 -22.74 9.46 -9.02
CA LEU A 173 -23.30 8.26 -8.37
C LEU A 173 -24.80 8.42 -8.05
N LYS A 174 -25.21 9.60 -7.58
CA LYS A 174 -26.60 9.92 -7.24
C LYS A 174 -27.58 9.85 -8.41
N ASN A 175 -27.08 9.83 -9.65
CA ASN A 175 -27.90 9.77 -10.87
C ASN A 175 -28.20 8.33 -11.30
N TYR A 176 -27.66 7.32 -10.60
CA TYR A 176 -27.84 5.92 -10.93
C TYR A 176 -28.45 5.18 -9.73
N PRO A 177 -29.32 4.19 -9.95
CA PRO A 177 -29.82 3.33 -8.89
C PRO A 177 -28.68 2.44 -8.36
N ASP A 178 -28.78 2.04 -7.10
CA ASP A 178 -27.68 1.33 -6.38
C ASP A 178 -27.23 0.05 -7.11
N GLU A 179 -28.16 -0.71 -7.67
CA GLU A 179 -27.88 -1.94 -8.43
C GLU A 179 -27.12 -1.70 -9.75
N LYS A 180 -26.99 -0.44 -10.17
CA LYS A 180 -26.22 -0.04 -11.34
C LYS A 180 -24.85 0.56 -11.00
N VAL A 181 -24.46 0.54 -9.75
CA VAL A 181 -23.24 1.20 -9.26
C VAL A 181 -22.22 0.19 -8.73
N VAL A 182 -20.98 0.40 -9.12
CA VAL A 182 -19.78 -0.20 -8.52
C VAL A 182 -18.84 0.92 -8.11
N LEU A 183 -18.36 0.89 -6.87
CA LEU A 183 -17.35 1.81 -6.38
C LEU A 183 -16.04 1.07 -6.15
N ILE A 184 -14.96 1.50 -6.79
CA ILE A 184 -13.61 1.01 -6.51
C ILE A 184 -12.93 2.00 -5.56
N THR A 185 -12.39 1.52 -4.45
CA THR A 185 -11.86 2.40 -3.41
C THR A 185 -10.57 1.89 -2.79
N THR A 186 -9.84 2.80 -2.14
CA THR A 186 -8.71 2.48 -1.26
C THR A 186 -9.20 2.17 0.15
N GLY A 187 -8.29 1.64 1.01
CA GLY A 187 -8.59 1.38 2.42
C GLY A 187 -8.78 -0.09 2.75
N SER A 188 -8.37 -0.98 1.86
CA SER A 188 -8.39 -2.43 2.09
C SER A 188 -7.44 -2.89 3.21
N GLN A 189 -6.56 -2.02 3.70
CA GLN A 189 -5.63 -2.26 4.81
C GLN A 189 -6.05 -1.57 6.12
N GLY A 190 -7.22 -0.94 6.15
CA GLY A 190 -7.75 -0.28 7.34
C GLY A 190 -7.06 1.03 7.70
N GLU A 191 -6.33 1.65 6.77
CA GLU A 191 -5.67 2.93 6.98
C GLU A 191 -6.72 4.01 7.30
N SER A 192 -6.57 4.73 8.38
CA SER A 192 -7.57 5.67 8.91
C SER A 192 -7.96 6.78 7.91
N MET A 193 -7.00 7.24 7.11
CA MET A 193 -7.21 8.29 6.12
C MET A 193 -7.70 7.77 4.76
N ALA A 194 -7.78 6.46 4.56
CA ALA A 194 -8.24 5.88 3.31
C ALA A 194 -9.75 6.04 3.12
N ALA A 195 -10.20 6.00 1.87
CA ALA A 195 -11.58 6.31 1.54
C ALA A 195 -12.59 5.35 2.21
N LEU A 196 -12.34 4.02 2.17
CA LEU A 196 -13.24 3.06 2.82
C LEU A 196 -13.33 3.25 4.33
N SER A 197 -12.20 3.51 5.02
CA SER A 197 -12.18 3.75 6.46
C SER A 197 -12.98 4.99 6.83
N ARG A 198 -12.87 6.06 6.04
CA ARG A 198 -13.69 7.26 6.22
C ARG A 198 -15.18 7.02 5.94
N MET A 199 -15.53 6.16 4.98
CA MET A 199 -16.91 5.72 4.73
C MET A 199 -17.45 4.91 5.91
N ALA A 200 -16.64 3.99 6.45
CA ALA A 200 -16.98 3.19 7.63
C ALA A 200 -17.23 4.07 8.86
N ALA A 201 -16.40 5.08 9.08
CA ALA A 201 -16.54 6.06 10.16
C ALA A 201 -17.61 7.13 9.92
N SER A 202 -18.32 7.13 8.79
CA SER A 202 -19.33 8.15 8.39
C SER A 202 -18.78 9.57 8.21
N ILE A 203 -17.48 9.73 7.99
CA ILE A 203 -16.84 11.03 7.75
C ILE A 203 -16.46 11.27 6.29
N HIS A 204 -16.88 10.39 5.39
CA HIS A 204 -16.66 10.56 3.96
C HIS A 204 -17.71 11.49 3.34
N LYS A 205 -17.25 12.56 2.66
CA LYS A 205 -18.14 13.65 2.19
C LYS A 205 -19.10 13.25 1.06
N LYS A 206 -18.72 12.30 0.21
CA LYS A 206 -19.46 11.97 -1.03
C LYS A 206 -20.19 10.64 -1.00
N VAL A 207 -19.79 9.72 -0.14
CA VAL A 207 -20.34 8.36 -0.09
C VAL A 207 -20.69 8.00 1.33
N THR A 208 -21.96 7.63 1.53
CA THR A 208 -22.48 7.06 2.78
C THR A 208 -22.73 5.58 2.58
N ILE A 209 -22.31 4.75 3.52
CA ILE A 209 -22.62 3.31 3.53
C ILE A 209 -24.10 3.13 3.84
N LYS A 210 -24.77 2.30 3.05
CA LYS A 210 -26.18 1.99 3.19
C LYS A 210 -26.37 0.57 3.71
N PRO A 211 -27.45 0.26 4.41
CA PRO A 211 -27.86 -1.12 4.64
C PRO A 211 -27.98 -1.89 3.32
N ASN A 212 -27.51 -3.14 3.33
CA ASN A 212 -27.44 -4.01 2.14
C ASN A 212 -26.43 -3.61 1.06
N ASP A 213 -25.54 -2.63 1.27
CA ASP A 213 -24.37 -2.50 0.40
C ASP A 213 -23.54 -3.77 0.46
N THR A 214 -23.07 -4.26 -0.70
CA THR A 214 -22.12 -5.36 -0.76
C THR A 214 -20.71 -4.79 -0.81
N ILE A 215 -19.92 -5.06 0.23
CA ILE A 215 -18.56 -4.51 0.35
C ILE A 215 -17.54 -5.65 0.25
N ILE A 216 -16.65 -5.56 -0.73
CA ILE A 216 -15.66 -6.61 -1.01
C ILE A 216 -14.27 -6.10 -0.65
N PHE A 217 -13.59 -6.81 0.25
CA PHE A 217 -12.16 -6.63 0.48
C PHE A 217 -11.38 -7.55 -0.47
N SER A 218 -10.83 -6.96 -1.51
CA SER A 218 -10.04 -7.66 -2.52
C SER A 218 -8.54 -7.57 -2.24
N SER A 219 -8.18 -7.76 -0.99
CA SER A 219 -6.80 -7.89 -0.49
C SER A 219 -6.80 -8.61 0.85
N ASN A 220 -5.71 -9.30 1.17
CA ASN A 220 -5.47 -9.78 2.53
C ASN A 220 -4.77 -8.70 3.37
N PRO A 221 -4.96 -8.67 4.69
CA PRO A 221 -4.19 -7.78 5.56
C PRO A 221 -2.69 -8.05 5.41
N ILE A 222 -1.93 -6.99 5.25
CA ILE A 222 -0.47 -7.04 5.44
C ILE A 222 -0.22 -7.31 6.93
N PRO A 223 0.79 -8.14 7.29
CA PRO A 223 1.13 -8.39 8.67
C PRO A 223 1.23 -7.09 9.49
N GLY A 224 0.50 -7.03 10.61
CA GLY A 224 0.36 -5.85 11.46
C GLY A 224 -0.89 -5.00 11.22
N ASN A 225 -1.59 -5.17 10.10
CA ASN A 225 -2.81 -4.42 9.78
C ASN A 225 -4.11 -5.14 10.16
N GLU A 226 -4.04 -6.34 10.72
CA GLU A 226 -5.20 -7.21 10.99
C GLU A 226 -6.24 -6.52 11.88
N LYS A 227 -5.80 -5.83 12.95
CA LYS A 227 -6.69 -5.09 13.85
C LYS A 227 -7.39 -3.93 13.15
N ALA A 228 -6.67 -3.18 12.32
CA ALA A 228 -7.23 -2.05 11.58
C ALA A 228 -8.27 -2.52 10.57
N VAL A 229 -7.98 -3.58 9.81
CA VAL A 229 -8.92 -4.17 8.85
C VAL A 229 -10.15 -4.72 9.57
N SER A 230 -9.97 -5.48 10.67
CA SER A 230 -11.07 -6.01 11.47
C SER A 230 -11.99 -4.91 12.02
N LYS A 231 -11.41 -3.79 12.46
CA LYS A 231 -12.17 -2.62 12.91
C LYS A 231 -13.07 -2.08 11.80
N VAL A 232 -12.52 -1.86 10.61
CA VAL A 232 -13.28 -1.34 9.46
C VAL A 232 -14.40 -2.31 9.06
N ILE A 233 -14.12 -3.62 9.02
CA ILE A 233 -15.14 -4.66 8.74
C ILE A 233 -16.30 -4.56 9.74
N ASN A 234 -15.99 -4.47 11.04
CA ASN A 234 -17.02 -4.36 12.08
C ASN A 234 -17.86 -3.09 11.93
N GLU A 235 -17.23 -1.93 11.66
CA GLU A 235 -17.93 -0.67 11.45
C GLU A 235 -18.88 -0.72 10.24
N LEU A 236 -18.46 -1.38 9.14
CA LEU A 236 -19.29 -1.58 7.96
C LEU A 236 -20.46 -2.53 8.24
N SER A 237 -20.21 -3.63 8.94
CA SER A 237 -21.25 -4.62 9.32
C SER A 237 -22.28 -4.00 10.27
N MET A 238 -21.87 -3.15 11.22
CA MET A 238 -22.79 -2.42 12.10
C MET A 238 -23.71 -1.47 11.33
N LYS A 239 -23.35 -1.03 10.13
CA LYS A 239 -24.19 -0.23 9.24
C LYS A 239 -25.15 -1.08 8.38
N GLY A 240 -25.14 -2.40 8.55
CA GLY A 240 -25.98 -3.34 7.80
C GLY A 240 -25.43 -3.69 6.42
N ALA A 241 -24.16 -3.40 6.13
CA ALA A 241 -23.51 -3.83 4.90
C ALA A 241 -23.18 -5.33 4.95
N ASP A 242 -23.27 -5.99 3.79
CA ASP A 242 -22.79 -7.34 3.57
C ASP A 242 -21.31 -7.31 3.19
N VAL A 243 -20.45 -7.81 4.07
CA VAL A 243 -18.99 -7.69 3.90
C VAL A 243 -18.39 -9.03 3.49
N ILE A 244 -17.90 -9.09 2.25
CA ILE A 244 -17.19 -10.24 1.67
C ILE A 244 -15.68 -10.03 1.89
N PHE A 245 -15.09 -10.93 2.69
CA PHE A 245 -13.67 -10.88 3.05
C PHE A 245 -13.00 -12.22 2.74
N GLN A 246 -11.78 -12.21 2.21
CA GLN A 246 -10.91 -13.35 1.87
C GLN A 246 -11.19 -14.08 0.55
N ASP A 247 -12.37 -14.04 -0.05
CA ASP A 247 -12.69 -14.83 -1.24
C ASP A 247 -12.24 -14.20 -2.57
N ALA A 248 -12.04 -12.88 -2.59
CA ALA A 248 -11.73 -12.11 -3.80
C ALA A 248 -10.26 -11.66 -3.87
N HIS A 249 -9.33 -12.50 -3.41
CA HIS A 249 -7.90 -12.15 -3.38
C HIS A 249 -7.00 -13.31 -3.79
N VAL A 250 -5.96 -12.96 -4.56
CA VAL A 250 -4.82 -13.83 -4.87
C VAL A 250 -3.55 -13.05 -4.58
N SER A 251 -2.58 -13.71 -3.93
CA SER A 251 -1.28 -13.11 -3.62
C SER A 251 -0.49 -12.79 -4.89
N GLY A 252 0.35 -11.75 -4.82
CA GLY A 252 1.34 -11.43 -5.84
C GLY A 252 2.67 -12.19 -5.66
N HIS A 253 2.81 -12.96 -4.57
CA HIS A 253 4.08 -13.59 -4.18
C HIS A 253 4.04 -15.11 -4.34
N ALA A 254 5.19 -15.68 -4.67
CA ALA A 254 5.42 -17.10 -4.91
C ALA A 254 5.27 -17.94 -3.64
N CYS A 255 4.56 -19.07 -3.75
CA CYS A 255 4.54 -20.14 -2.76
C CYS A 255 5.74 -21.09 -2.92
N GLN A 256 5.86 -22.10 -2.06
CA GLN A 256 7.05 -22.99 -1.98
C GLN A 256 7.45 -23.63 -3.31
N GLU A 257 6.47 -24.16 -4.07
CA GLU A 257 6.79 -24.86 -5.32
C GLU A 257 7.25 -23.91 -6.43
N GLU A 258 6.80 -22.66 -6.43
CA GLU A 258 7.29 -21.62 -7.33
C GLU A 258 8.70 -21.18 -6.95
N ILE A 259 8.98 -21.04 -5.64
CA ILE A 259 10.33 -20.79 -5.12
C ILE A 259 11.28 -21.92 -5.52
N LYS A 260 10.89 -23.20 -5.30
CA LYS A 260 11.66 -24.38 -5.72
C LYS A 260 11.94 -24.38 -7.22
N LEU A 261 10.95 -23.99 -8.03
CA LEU A 261 11.11 -23.88 -9.48
C LEU A 261 12.21 -22.89 -9.85
N ILE A 262 12.20 -21.68 -9.28
CA ILE A 262 13.25 -20.67 -9.56
C ILE A 262 14.63 -21.16 -9.10
N TYR A 263 14.74 -21.72 -7.88
CA TYR A 263 16.00 -22.30 -7.43
C TYR A 263 16.52 -23.40 -8.37
N SER A 264 15.63 -24.27 -8.84
CA SER A 264 15.99 -25.37 -9.76
C SER A 264 16.45 -24.89 -11.13
N LEU A 265 15.88 -23.76 -11.63
CA LEU A 265 16.28 -23.16 -12.90
C LEU A 265 17.59 -22.38 -12.79
N VAL A 266 17.74 -21.60 -11.71
CA VAL A 266 18.88 -20.70 -11.50
C VAL A 266 20.10 -21.44 -10.96
N LYS A 267 19.94 -22.46 -10.12
CA LYS A 267 20.99 -23.27 -9.48
C LYS A 267 22.09 -22.41 -8.86
N PRO A 268 21.81 -21.51 -7.92
CA PRO A 268 22.79 -20.60 -7.36
C PRO A 268 23.77 -21.33 -6.43
N LYS A 269 25.01 -20.82 -6.31
CA LYS A 269 25.96 -21.24 -5.29
C LYS A 269 25.49 -20.80 -3.90
N TYR A 270 24.99 -19.57 -3.77
CA TYR A 270 24.50 -18.98 -2.52
C TYR A 270 23.02 -18.63 -2.59
N ALA A 271 22.30 -18.95 -1.52
CA ALA A 271 20.89 -18.59 -1.35
C ALA A 271 20.78 -17.43 -0.35
N ILE A 272 20.06 -16.38 -0.75
CA ILE A 272 19.82 -15.18 0.06
C ILE A 272 18.30 -14.92 0.07
N PRO A 273 17.56 -15.47 1.05
CA PRO A 273 16.16 -15.12 1.25
C PRO A 273 16.01 -13.62 1.48
N VAL A 274 15.11 -12.97 0.74
CA VAL A 274 14.80 -11.55 0.89
C VAL A 274 13.30 -11.33 0.98
N HIS A 275 12.90 -10.15 1.44
CA HIS A 275 11.49 -9.71 1.52
C HIS A 275 10.61 -10.60 2.42
N GLY A 276 10.10 -10.01 3.47
CA GLY A 276 9.26 -10.68 4.47
C GLY A 276 9.83 -10.57 5.89
N GLU A 277 9.14 -11.20 6.82
CA GLU A 277 9.58 -11.32 8.21
C GLU A 277 10.62 -12.44 8.35
N TYR A 278 11.35 -12.46 9.45
CA TYR A 278 12.38 -13.48 9.71
C TYR A 278 11.86 -14.93 9.56
N ARG A 279 10.64 -15.22 9.97
CA ARG A 279 10.01 -16.55 9.80
C ARG A 279 9.87 -16.95 8.32
N HIS A 280 9.56 -15.99 7.44
CA HIS A 280 9.47 -16.22 5.99
C HIS A 280 10.87 -16.50 5.39
N LEU A 281 11.87 -15.70 5.79
CA LEU A 281 13.27 -15.91 5.37
C LEU A 281 13.77 -17.28 5.81
N LYS A 282 13.44 -17.67 7.05
CA LYS A 282 13.82 -18.99 7.60
C LYS A 282 13.10 -20.14 6.87
N ALA A 283 11.85 -19.98 6.52
CA ALA A 283 11.11 -20.98 5.74
C ALA A 283 11.73 -21.17 4.36
N GLN A 284 12.10 -20.09 3.68
CA GLN A 284 12.77 -20.16 2.39
C GLN A 284 14.17 -20.76 2.49
N ALA A 285 14.93 -20.44 3.55
CA ALA A 285 16.23 -21.08 3.82
C ALA A 285 16.08 -22.60 3.91
N GLY A 286 15.01 -23.08 4.57
CA GLY A 286 14.67 -24.52 4.60
C GLY A 286 14.38 -25.11 3.22
N VAL A 287 13.68 -24.37 2.35
CA VAL A 287 13.44 -24.77 0.95
C VAL A 287 14.78 -24.88 0.18
N ALA A 288 15.69 -23.92 0.36
CA ALA A 288 16.99 -23.95 -0.28
C ALA A 288 17.84 -25.17 0.19
N GLU A 289 17.80 -25.48 1.49
CA GLU A 289 18.45 -26.65 2.07
C GLU A 289 17.85 -27.95 1.52
N GLU A 290 16.51 -28.06 1.43
CA GLU A 290 15.81 -29.22 0.83
C GLU A 290 16.26 -29.47 -0.62
N LEU A 291 16.59 -28.42 -1.37
CA LEU A 291 17.10 -28.48 -2.73
C LEU A 291 18.60 -28.76 -2.82
N GLY A 292 19.28 -29.01 -1.69
CA GLY A 292 20.69 -29.42 -1.62
C GLY A 292 21.70 -28.27 -1.57
N ILE A 293 21.27 -27.04 -1.31
CA ILE A 293 22.21 -25.94 -1.04
C ILE A 293 22.76 -26.13 0.38
N PRO A 294 24.10 -26.21 0.57
CA PRO A 294 24.71 -26.35 1.88
C PRO A 294 24.33 -25.21 2.83
N LYS A 295 24.16 -25.52 4.12
CA LYS A 295 23.75 -24.51 5.14
C LYS A 295 24.68 -23.30 5.20
N GLU A 296 25.99 -23.55 5.05
CA GLU A 296 27.03 -22.51 5.01
C GLU A 296 26.93 -21.59 3.79
N ASN A 297 26.14 -21.97 2.79
CA ASN A 297 25.85 -21.18 1.58
C ASN A 297 24.48 -20.49 1.62
N ILE A 298 23.77 -20.55 2.75
CA ILE A 298 22.45 -19.92 2.93
C ILE A 298 22.57 -18.77 3.94
N PHE A 299 22.27 -17.55 3.50
CA PHE A 299 22.46 -16.34 4.30
C PHE A 299 21.11 -15.66 4.59
N ILE A 300 20.66 -15.76 5.85
CA ILE A 300 19.53 -14.96 6.35
C ILE A 300 20.11 -13.67 6.93
N LEU A 301 19.97 -12.58 6.20
CA LEU A 301 20.57 -11.30 6.55
C LEU A 301 19.56 -10.39 7.26
N SER A 302 20.05 -9.65 8.25
CA SER A 302 19.32 -8.53 8.83
C SER A 302 19.52 -7.25 8.02
N SER A 303 18.62 -6.28 8.17
CA SER A 303 18.82 -4.97 7.54
C SER A 303 20.15 -4.38 7.99
N GLY A 304 20.98 -4.01 7.02
CA GLY A 304 22.31 -3.43 7.25
C GLY A 304 23.46 -4.41 7.19
N ASP A 305 23.23 -5.71 7.26
CA ASP A 305 24.31 -6.68 7.11
C ASP A 305 24.95 -6.56 5.73
N VAL A 306 26.28 -6.61 5.69
CA VAL A 306 27.09 -6.57 4.48
C VAL A 306 27.60 -7.97 4.19
N LEU A 307 27.05 -8.60 3.14
CA LEU A 307 27.52 -9.88 2.65
C LEU A 307 28.53 -9.65 1.52
N GLU A 308 29.74 -10.09 1.72
CA GLU A 308 30.79 -10.10 0.71
C GLU A 308 30.73 -11.40 -0.10
N LEU A 309 30.59 -11.25 -1.41
CA LEU A 309 30.57 -12.34 -2.38
C LEU A 309 31.83 -12.27 -3.24
N ASN A 310 32.56 -13.39 -3.33
CA ASN A 310 33.73 -13.52 -4.12
C ASN A 310 33.70 -14.84 -4.91
N GLU A 311 34.30 -14.87 -6.08
CA GLU A 311 34.39 -16.10 -6.89
C GLU A 311 35.34 -17.12 -6.28
N GLU A 312 36.46 -16.66 -5.69
CA GLU A 312 37.54 -17.47 -5.17
C GLU A 312 37.38 -17.82 -3.67
N GLU A 313 36.83 -16.90 -2.87
CA GLU A 313 36.66 -17.07 -1.43
C GLU A 313 35.25 -17.41 -1.03
N PRO A 314 35.01 -18.11 0.09
CA PRO A 314 33.66 -18.31 0.64
C PRO A 314 32.98 -16.98 0.98
N ALA A 315 31.68 -16.92 0.74
CA ALA A 315 30.87 -15.76 1.11
C ALA A 315 30.88 -15.57 2.65
N ARG A 316 30.93 -14.33 3.09
CA ARG A 316 30.93 -14.00 4.53
C ARG A 316 30.25 -12.66 4.81
N VAL A 317 29.65 -12.55 5.98
CA VAL A 317 29.16 -11.27 6.50
C VAL A 317 30.37 -10.51 7.07
N THR A 318 30.71 -9.37 6.47
CA THR A 318 31.94 -8.61 6.77
C THR A 318 31.71 -7.40 7.66
N GLY A 319 30.45 -6.97 7.84
CA GLY A 319 30.12 -5.79 8.64
C GLY A 319 28.64 -5.41 8.57
N GLN A 320 28.36 -4.22 9.07
CA GLN A 320 27.02 -3.63 9.02
C GLN A 320 27.11 -2.16 8.61
N VAL A 321 26.12 -1.71 7.85
CA VAL A 321 25.87 -0.30 7.59
C VAL A 321 24.71 0.17 8.48
N ARG A 322 24.72 1.45 8.84
CA ARG A 322 23.64 2.04 9.65
C ARG A 322 22.32 1.92 8.89
N THR A 323 21.33 1.32 9.55
CA THR A 323 19.96 1.19 9.09
C THR A 323 19.00 1.81 10.08
N GLY A 324 17.79 2.09 9.64
CA GLY A 324 16.74 2.67 10.48
C GLY A 324 15.93 3.71 9.68
N ALA A 325 14.86 4.17 10.27
CA ALA A 325 14.06 5.23 9.69
C ALA A 325 14.83 6.57 9.77
N ILE A 326 14.97 7.24 8.65
CA ILE A 326 15.45 8.63 8.58
C ILE A 326 14.23 9.48 8.29
N PHE A 327 13.84 10.28 9.25
CA PHE A 327 12.72 11.20 9.11
C PHE A 327 13.16 12.45 8.37
N VAL A 328 12.32 12.89 7.44
CA VAL A 328 12.54 14.11 6.67
C VAL A 328 11.40 15.08 6.97
N ASP A 329 11.73 16.28 7.44
CA ASP A 329 10.78 17.35 7.71
C ASP A 329 11.18 18.62 6.95
N GLY A 330 10.45 18.92 5.88
CA GLY A 330 10.79 20.02 4.99
C GLY A 330 12.18 19.86 4.39
N LEU A 331 13.10 20.77 4.73
CA LEU A 331 14.49 20.73 4.27
C LEU A 331 15.42 19.97 5.24
N GLY A 332 14.94 19.66 6.47
CA GLY A 332 15.69 18.92 7.49
C GLY A 332 15.67 17.42 7.22
N VAL A 333 16.84 16.79 7.22
CA VAL A 333 17.00 15.34 7.06
C VAL A 333 17.69 14.79 8.29
N GLY A 334 17.00 13.90 9.03
CA GLY A 334 17.52 13.27 10.23
C GLY A 334 17.43 14.13 11.51
N ASP A 335 16.91 15.35 11.43
CA ASP A 335 16.79 16.27 12.58
C ASP A 335 15.53 16.02 13.43
N VAL A 336 14.67 15.11 13.01
CA VAL A 336 13.43 14.77 13.72
C VAL A 336 13.74 13.75 14.80
N GLY A 337 14.08 14.24 15.99
CA GLY A 337 14.35 13.38 17.14
C GLY A 337 13.09 12.85 17.81
N ASN A 338 13.27 11.92 18.78
CA ASN A 338 12.17 11.28 19.53
C ASN A 338 11.24 12.30 20.23
N ILE A 339 11.76 13.46 20.63
CA ILE A 339 10.95 14.51 21.27
C ILE A 339 9.93 15.07 20.26
N VAL A 340 10.40 15.44 19.06
CA VAL A 340 9.54 15.98 18.01
C VAL A 340 8.49 14.96 17.56
N LEU A 341 8.87 13.68 17.45
CA LEU A 341 7.93 12.60 17.12
C LEU A 341 6.87 12.42 18.21
N ARG A 342 7.26 12.44 19.47
CA ARG A 342 6.34 12.37 20.60
C ARG A 342 5.38 13.56 20.61
N ASP A 343 5.89 14.77 20.44
CA ASP A 343 5.06 15.97 20.40
C ASP A 343 4.08 15.95 19.22
N ARG A 344 4.50 15.46 18.05
CA ARG A 344 3.61 15.22 16.91
C ARG A 344 2.56 14.16 17.19
N GLN A 345 2.90 13.10 17.92
CA GLN A 345 1.96 12.08 18.33
C GLN A 345 0.90 12.67 19.27
N HIS A 346 1.30 13.41 20.30
CA HIS A 346 0.37 14.11 21.17
C HIS A 346 -0.53 15.08 20.41
N LEU A 347 0.04 15.87 19.49
CA LEU A 347 -0.74 16.76 18.65
C LEU A 347 -1.71 16.03 17.72
N SER A 348 -1.43 14.78 17.33
CA SER A 348 -2.33 13.98 16.48
C SER A 348 -3.43 13.27 17.26
N GLU A 349 -3.22 13.01 18.54
CA GLU A 349 -4.18 12.35 19.44
C GLU A 349 -5.09 13.39 20.13
N ASP A 350 -4.50 14.42 20.73
CA ASP A 350 -5.20 15.42 21.55
C ASP A 350 -5.32 16.78 20.84
N GLY A 351 -4.37 17.10 19.97
CA GLY A 351 -4.27 18.40 19.34
C GLY A 351 -3.84 19.53 20.29
N ILE A 352 -3.82 20.72 19.76
CA ILE A 352 -3.66 21.96 20.55
C ILE A 352 -4.59 23.04 19.99
N MET A 353 -5.22 23.77 20.90
CA MET A 353 -6.03 24.94 20.56
C MET A 353 -5.42 26.15 21.28
N ILE A 354 -5.13 27.20 20.53
CA ILE A 354 -4.55 28.45 21.03
C ILE A 354 -5.58 29.54 20.81
N VAL A 355 -5.97 30.21 21.90
CA VAL A 355 -6.84 31.35 21.85
C VAL A 355 -6.01 32.61 22.09
N VAL A 356 -6.10 33.56 21.17
CA VAL A 356 -5.41 34.85 21.25
C VAL A 356 -6.45 35.95 21.33
N LEU A 357 -6.33 36.77 22.36
CA LEU A 357 -7.21 37.92 22.55
C LEU A 357 -6.43 39.13 23.10
N THR A 358 -6.94 40.33 22.88
CA THR A 358 -6.35 41.57 23.35
C THR A 358 -7.37 42.30 24.18
N LEU A 359 -7.02 42.55 25.47
CA LEU A 359 -7.84 43.27 26.39
C LEU A 359 -7.25 44.65 26.70
N GLU A 360 -8.09 45.66 26.87
CA GLU A 360 -7.68 46.97 27.33
C GLU A 360 -7.21 46.89 28.78
N LYS A 361 -6.11 47.58 29.11
CA LYS A 361 -5.42 47.44 30.38
C LYS A 361 -6.25 47.89 31.58
N HIS A 362 -7.10 48.90 31.43
CA HIS A 362 -7.83 49.52 32.52
C HIS A 362 -9.33 49.24 32.53
N SER A 363 -9.96 49.09 31.40
CA SER A 363 -11.40 48.84 31.27
C SER A 363 -11.76 47.38 31.09
N SER A 364 -10.75 46.54 30.81
CA SER A 364 -10.93 45.11 30.50
C SER A 364 -11.78 44.86 29.24
N ASN A 365 -12.07 45.87 28.44
CA ASN A 365 -12.81 45.69 27.18
C ASN A 365 -11.97 44.86 26.20
N LEU A 366 -12.65 43.98 25.42
CA LEU A 366 -12.04 43.22 24.37
C LEU A 366 -11.72 44.16 23.18
N LEU A 367 -10.42 44.34 22.90
CA LEU A 367 -9.97 45.19 21.78
C LEU A 367 -9.83 44.44 20.50
N ALA A 368 -9.47 43.13 20.53
CA ALA A 368 -9.35 42.27 19.38
C ALA A 368 -9.40 40.77 19.76
N GLY A 369 -9.86 39.92 18.87
CA GLY A 369 -10.07 38.48 19.08
C GLY A 369 -11.48 38.18 19.59
N PRO A 370 -11.74 36.94 20.09
CA PRO A 370 -10.78 35.83 20.20
C PRO A 370 -10.41 35.23 18.85
N ASP A 371 -9.12 35.18 18.55
CA ASP A 371 -8.61 34.44 17.40
C ASP A 371 -8.24 33.02 17.86
N ILE A 372 -8.81 31.99 17.22
CA ILE A 372 -8.59 30.60 17.60
C ILE A 372 -7.75 29.92 16.53
N VAL A 373 -6.60 29.39 16.94
CA VAL A 373 -5.69 28.60 16.10
C VAL A 373 -5.66 27.18 16.61
N SER A 374 -6.04 26.22 15.75
CA SER A 374 -6.00 24.79 16.08
C SER A 374 -4.90 24.08 15.29
N ARG A 375 -4.23 23.11 15.93
CA ARG A 375 -3.27 22.19 15.31
C ARG A 375 -3.49 20.79 15.86
N GLY A 376 -3.70 19.81 14.94
CA GLY A 376 -3.88 18.40 15.29
C GLY A 376 -5.25 18.04 15.85
N PHE A 377 -6.02 18.98 16.38
CA PHE A 377 -7.35 18.75 16.96
C PHE A 377 -8.43 18.63 15.89
N VAL A 378 -8.55 19.62 14.99
CA VAL A 378 -9.51 19.62 13.87
C VAL A 378 -8.87 20.17 12.62
N TYR A 379 -9.39 19.76 11.46
CA TYR A 379 -9.03 20.36 10.18
C TYR A 379 -9.85 21.64 9.97
N VAL A 380 -9.28 22.76 10.35
CA VAL A 380 -9.95 24.09 10.44
C VAL A 380 -10.76 24.45 9.18
N ARG A 381 -10.26 24.12 7.99
CA ARG A 381 -10.95 24.40 6.71
C ARG A 381 -12.26 23.61 6.51
N GLU A 382 -12.50 22.59 7.31
CA GLU A 382 -13.65 21.71 7.20
C GLU A 382 -14.51 21.70 8.46
N SER A 383 -14.22 22.58 9.42
CA SER A 383 -14.84 22.62 10.75
C SER A 383 -15.19 24.05 11.13
N GLU A 384 -15.70 24.85 10.19
CA GLU A 384 -16.07 26.26 10.43
C GLU A 384 -17.11 26.38 11.55
N ASP A 385 -18.16 25.54 11.53
CA ASP A 385 -19.20 25.55 12.56
C ASP A 385 -18.64 25.28 13.97
N LEU A 386 -17.73 24.28 14.09
CA LEU A 386 -17.08 23.95 15.36
C LEU A 386 -16.16 25.06 15.85
N MET A 387 -15.47 25.74 14.95
CA MET A 387 -14.60 26.88 15.27
C MET A 387 -15.42 28.11 15.69
N GLU A 388 -16.60 28.27 15.14
CA GLU A 388 -17.54 29.33 15.53
C GLU A 388 -18.18 29.06 16.90
N GLU A 389 -18.56 27.80 17.17
CA GLU A 389 -19.01 27.36 18.50
C GLU A 389 -17.90 27.56 19.56
N ALA A 390 -16.66 27.16 19.24
CA ALA A 390 -15.52 27.38 20.13
C ALA A 390 -15.28 28.88 20.41
N ARG A 391 -15.46 29.73 19.41
CA ARG A 391 -15.36 31.20 19.61
C ARG A 391 -16.44 31.71 20.53
N SER A 392 -17.69 31.29 20.36
CA SER A 392 -18.82 31.67 21.22
C SER A 392 -18.58 31.26 22.70
N VAL A 393 -18.11 30.03 22.91
CA VAL A 393 -17.76 29.54 24.27
C VAL A 393 -16.66 30.38 24.91
N VAL A 394 -15.65 30.79 24.14
CA VAL A 394 -14.56 31.67 24.64
C VAL A 394 -15.10 33.06 24.97
N GLU A 395 -15.96 33.63 24.15
CA GLU A 395 -16.58 34.94 24.39
C GLU A 395 -17.44 34.92 25.69
N GLU A 396 -18.28 33.90 25.85
CA GLU A 396 -19.06 33.70 27.07
C GLU A 396 -18.19 33.55 28.33
N ALA A 397 -17.07 32.82 28.20
CA ALA A 397 -16.11 32.66 29.30
C ALA A 397 -15.43 33.99 29.67
N ILE A 398 -15.09 34.82 28.67
CA ILE A 398 -14.50 36.15 28.89
C ILE A 398 -15.51 37.04 29.63
N ASP A 399 -16.76 37.11 29.17
CA ASP A 399 -17.80 37.91 29.79
C ASP A 399 -18.06 37.48 31.22
N SER A 400 -18.15 36.18 31.49
CA SER A 400 -18.31 35.62 32.81
C SER A 400 -17.13 35.95 33.75
N CYS A 401 -15.90 35.98 33.25
CA CYS A 401 -14.71 36.33 33.99
C CYS A 401 -14.68 37.85 34.32
N LEU A 402 -15.10 38.69 33.39
CA LEU A 402 -15.18 40.14 33.56
C LEU A 402 -16.25 40.51 34.61
N GLU A 403 -17.42 39.88 34.57
CA GLU A 403 -18.47 40.07 35.56
C GLU A 403 -18.07 39.66 36.98
N ARG A 404 -17.28 38.59 37.13
CA ARG A 404 -16.85 38.05 38.42
C ARG A 404 -15.58 38.70 39.01
N HIS A 405 -14.96 39.67 38.32
CA HIS A 405 -13.68 40.27 38.70
C HIS A 405 -12.55 39.27 38.98
N ILE A 406 -12.56 38.15 38.24
CA ILE A 406 -11.55 37.10 38.36
C ILE A 406 -10.22 37.58 37.79
N ASP A 407 -9.09 37.29 38.47
CA ASP A 407 -7.76 37.69 38.04
C ASP A 407 -7.44 37.17 36.63
N ARG A 408 -6.88 38.06 35.78
CA ARG A 408 -6.49 37.82 34.38
C ARG A 408 -5.55 36.62 34.16
N LYS A 409 -4.93 36.10 35.25
CA LYS A 409 -4.06 34.92 35.22
C LYS A 409 -4.80 33.57 35.28
N SER A 410 -6.11 33.58 35.53
CA SER A 410 -6.92 32.40 35.76
C SER A 410 -7.78 32.01 34.55
N VAL A 411 -7.67 32.73 33.41
CA VAL A 411 -8.37 32.42 32.18
C VAL A 411 -7.45 31.56 31.30
N VAL A 412 -7.55 30.26 31.43
CA VAL A 412 -6.98 29.27 30.50
C VAL A 412 -8.06 28.26 30.15
#